data_a6851d456d48e6bbcaf2f1e34294962b
#
_entry.id   a6851d456d48e6bbcaf2f1e34294962b
#
_cell.length_a   1.000
_cell.length_b   1.000
_cell.length_c   1.000
_cell.angle_alpha   90.00
_cell.angle_beta   90.00
_cell.angle_gamma   90.00
#
_symmetry.space_group_name_H-M   'P 1'
#
loop_
_entity.id
_entity.type
_entity.pdbx_description
1 polymer ?
#
loop_
_entity_poly.entity_id
_entity_poly.type
_entity_poly.pdbx_seq_one_letter_code
_entity_poly.pdbx_strand_id
1 'polypeptide(L)'
;MKVNEVMTRNVEFIQPNDSLQMAARKMRDQDIGFLPVYEGDELIGVVTDRDIAVRAVADGMNPEAIIGRELVTSPVVYCFEDQNVEEAARLMSDNQVRRLVVVDRKNNQPVGVISLGDLAGTVKEKTAGKTLESIIS
;
A
#
# COMPACT_ATOMS: atom_id res chain seq x y z
N MET A 1 8.29 3.50 -19.22
CA MET A 1 8.25 4.38 -18.03
C MET A 1 8.38 3.51 -16.78
N LYS A 2 9.23 3.92 -15.88
CA LYS A 2 9.48 3.16 -14.64
C LYS A 2 8.58 3.62 -13.52
N VAL A 3 8.33 2.71 -12.58
CA VAL A 3 7.50 2.98 -11.39
C VAL A 3 7.99 4.21 -10.64
N ASN A 4 9.31 4.38 -10.49
CA ASN A 4 9.87 5.53 -9.77
C ASN A 4 9.60 6.89 -10.43
N GLU A 5 9.16 6.91 -11.67
CA GLU A 5 8.81 8.15 -12.36
C GLU A 5 7.39 8.61 -12.09
N VAL A 6 6.52 7.71 -11.60
CA VAL A 6 5.09 8.02 -11.40
C VAL A 6 4.61 7.78 -9.97
N MET A 7 5.38 7.11 -9.13
CA MET A 7 4.97 6.82 -7.76
C MET A 7 4.88 8.07 -6.89
N THR A 8 4.11 7.99 -5.80
CA THR A 8 4.12 8.99 -4.76
C THR A 8 5.28 8.69 -3.81
N ARG A 9 6.13 9.68 -3.57
CA ARG A 9 7.29 9.57 -2.68
C ARG A 9 6.92 10.00 -1.26
N ASN A 10 7.90 9.91 -0.34
CA ASN A 10 7.75 10.32 1.06
C ASN A 10 6.66 9.52 1.78
N VAL A 11 6.66 8.22 1.55
CA VAL A 11 5.67 7.32 2.14
C VAL A 11 6.01 7.08 3.61
N GLU A 12 5.00 7.27 4.47
CA GLU A 12 5.09 6.89 5.86
C GLU A 12 4.89 5.38 5.99
N PHE A 13 5.45 4.82 7.05
CA PHE A 13 5.21 3.43 7.41
C PHE A 13 5.13 3.31 8.93
N ILE A 14 4.67 2.17 9.41
CA ILE A 14 4.53 1.88 10.84
C ILE A 14 5.19 0.55 11.18
N GLN A 15 5.39 0.33 12.47
CA GLN A 15 5.93 -0.90 13.01
C GLN A 15 4.82 -1.69 13.71
N PRO A 16 4.99 -3.02 13.89
CA PRO A 16 3.94 -3.86 14.49
C PRO A 16 3.52 -3.44 15.90
N ASN A 17 4.37 -2.74 16.64
CA ASN A 17 4.05 -2.28 17.98
C ASN A 17 3.51 -0.85 18.04
N ASP A 18 3.28 -0.24 16.91
CA ASP A 18 2.64 1.08 16.87
C ASP A 18 1.14 0.95 17.17
N SER A 19 0.55 2.02 17.73
CA SER A 19 -0.86 2.00 18.10
C SER A 19 -1.76 2.29 16.90
N LEU A 20 -3.02 1.87 17.02
CA LEU A 20 -4.07 2.22 16.08
C LEU A 20 -4.17 3.73 15.91
N GLN A 21 -4.08 4.46 17.02
CA GLN A 21 -4.17 5.92 17.00
C GLN A 21 -3.04 6.53 16.19
N MET A 22 -1.82 6.02 16.33
CA MET A 22 -0.68 6.48 15.55
C MET A 22 -0.89 6.25 14.05
N ALA A 23 -1.38 5.06 13.68
CA ALA A 23 -1.67 4.75 12.29
C ALA A 23 -2.72 5.69 11.73
N ALA A 24 -3.81 5.88 12.46
CA ALA A 24 -4.90 6.75 12.03
C ALA A 24 -4.44 8.21 11.88
N ARG A 25 -3.59 8.69 12.80
CA ARG A 25 -3.03 10.04 12.71
C ARG A 25 -2.15 10.22 11.48
N LYS A 26 -1.31 9.25 11.17
CA LYS A 26 -0.47 9.30 9.98
C LYS A 26 -1.31 9.33 8.71
N MET A 27 -2.36 8.52 8.67
CA MET A 27 -3.29 8.52 7.54
C MET A 27 -3.98 9.87 7.36
N ARG A 28 -4.42 10.47 8.46
CA ARG A 28 -5.07 11.78 8.43
C ARG A 28 -4.11 12.87 7.98
N ASP A 29 -2.94 12.92 8.60
CA ASP A 29 -1.98 14.02 8.40
C ASP A 29 -1.35 13.97 7.01
N GLN A 30 -1.20 12.78 6.45
CA GLN A 30 -0.64 12.57 5.11
C GLN A 30 -1.71 12.41 4.03
N ASP A 31 -2.98 12.41 4.41
CA ASP A 31 -4.10 12.18 3.51
C ASP A 31 -3.94 10.88 2.70
N ILE A 32 -3.64 9.81 3.43
CA ILE A 32 -3.46 8.48 2.86
C ILE A 32 -4.33 7.47 3.60
N GLY A 33 -4.77 6.42 2.90
CA GLY A 33 -5.58 5.36 3.50
C GLY A 33 -4.84 4.03 3.61
N PHE A 34 -3.51 4.06 3.55
CA PHE A 34 -2.71 2.85 3.36
C PHE A 34 -1.33 3.08 3.97
N LEU A 35 -0.90 2.19 4.86
CA LEU A 35 0.42 2.26 5.49
C LEU A 35 1.11 0.91 5.44
N PRO A 36 2.33 0.85 4.88
CA PRO A 36 3.15 -0.35 5.01
C PRO A 36 3.56 -0.57 6.46
N VAL A 37 3.67 -1.84 6.84
CA VAL A 37 4.11 -2.25 8.18
C VAL A 37 5.44 -2.98 8.05
N TYR A 38 6.45 -2.45 8.70
CA TYR A 38 7.80 -3.02 8.71
C TYR A 38 8.16 -3.54 10.09
N GLU A 39 8.75 -4.73 10.14
CA GLU A 39 9.37 -5.27 11.33
C GLU A 39 10.87 -5.33 11.03
N GLY A 40 11.63 -4.40 11.58
CA GLY A 40 13.01 -4.21 11.16
C GLY A 40 13.07 -3.81 9.68
N ASP A 41 13.79 -4.59 8.88
CA ASP A 41 13.91 -4.36 7.44
C ASP A 41 12.92 -5.16 6.61
N GLU A 42 12.03 -5.90 7.27
CA GLU A 42 11.08 -6.77 6.59
C GLU A 42 9.70 -6.14 6.46
N LEU A 43 9.20 -6.06 5.24
CA LEU A 43 7.83 -5.63 4.97
C LEU A 43 6.89 -6.79 5.29
N ILE A 44 6.16 -6.71 6.39
CA ILE A 44 5.32 -7.81 6.86
C ILE A 44 3.86 -7.69 6.46
N GLY A 45 3.42 -6.50 6.05
CA GLY A 45 2.04 -6.32 5.67
C GLY A 45 1.70 -4.87 5.41
N VAL A 46 0.42 -4.62 5.24
CA VAL A 46 -0.13 -3.27 5.12
C VAL A 46 -1.35 -3.15 6.01
N VAL A 47 -1.62 -1.92 6.45
CA VAL A 47 -2.84 -1.58 7.17
C VAL A 47 -3.55 -0.49 6.38
N THR A 48 -4.87 -0.61 6.24
CA THR A 48 -5.66 0.36 5.49
C THR A 48 -6.67 1.04 6.41
N ASP A 49 -7.21 2.17 5.95
CA ASP A 49 -8.31 2.86 6.63
C ASP A 49 -9.53 1.93 6.76
N ARG A 50 -9.76 1.09 5.76
CA ARG A 50 -10.83 0.09 5.82
C ARG A 50 -10.58 -0.94 6.93
N ASP A 51 -9.35 -1.42 7.09
CA ASP A 51 -9.01 -2.34 8.18
C ASP A 51 -9.32 -1.72 9.53
N ILE A 52 -8.98 -0.44 9.71
CA ILE A 52 -9.25 0.27 10.96
C ILE A 52 -10.75 0.40 11.18
N ALA A 53 -11.50 0.84 10.18
CA ALA A 53 -12.93 1.05 10.30
C ALA A 53 -13.72 -0.26 10.48
N VAL A 54 -13.42 -1.26 9.66
CA VAL A 54 -14.22 -2.49 9.63
C VAL A 54 -13.79 -3.49 10.69
N ARG A 55 -12.50 -3.57 10.99
CA ARG A 55 -11.98 -4.57 11.94
C ARG A 55 -11.77 -4.01 13.32
N ALA A 56 -11.15 -2.84 13.43
CA ALA A 56 -10.82 -2.28 14.74
C ALA A 56 -12.02 -1.55 15.37
N VAL A 57 -12.65 -0.65 14.64
CA VAL A 57 -13.78 0.13 15.17
C VAL A 57 -15.00 -0.77 15.41
N ALA A 58 -15.30 -1.66 14.44
CA ALA A 58 -16.44 -2.57 14.57
C ALA A 58 -16.30 -3.50 15.78
N ASP A 59 -15.07 -3.93 16.10
CA ASP A 59 -14.81 -4.82 17.24
C ASP A 59 -14.60 -4.04 18.56
N GLY A 60 -14.72 -2.74 18.53
CA GLY A 60 -14.59 -1.90 19.72
C GLY A 60 -13.16 -1.84 20.28
N MET A 61 -12.16 -1.95 19.44
CA MET A 61 -10.76 -1.91 19.86
C MET A 61 -10.40 -0.53 20.42
N ASN A 62 -9.59 -0.51 21.48
CA ASN A 62 -9.07 0.71 22.06
C ASN A 62 -8.09 1.36 21.06
N PRO A 63 -8.20 2.69 20.80
CA PRO A 63 -7.26 3.39 19.93
C PRO A 63 -5.80 3.26 20.36
N GLU A 64 -5.54 3.03 21.63
CA GLU A 64 -4.18 2.81 22.14
C GLU A 64 -3.69 1.38 21.95
N ALA A 65 -4.56 0.49 21.49
CA ALA A 65 -4.18 -0.89 21.21
C ALA A 65 -3.11 -0.96 20.12
N ILE A 66 -2.21 -1.90 20.27
CA ILE A 66 -1.16 -2.15 19.29
C ILE A 66 -1.80 -2.74 18.04
N ILE A 67 -1.29 -2.34 16.87
CA ILE A 67 -1.81 -2.82 15.59
C ILE A 67 -1.71 -4.34 15.49
N GLY A 68 -0.54 -4.90 15.79
CA GLY A 68 -0.34 -6.34 15.75
C GLY A 68 -0.58 -6.97 14.39
N ARG A 69 -0.29 -8.25 14.30
CA ARG A 69 -0.39 -8.99 13.04
C ARG A 69 -1.83 -9.22 12.60
N GLU A 70 -2.78 -9.10 13.52
CA GLU A 70 -4.20 -9.35 13.23
C GLU A 70 -4.83 -8.29 12.35
N LEU A 71 -4.35 -7.05 12.42
CA LEU A 71 -4.86 -5.95 11.59
C LEU A 71 -4.14 -5.82 10.27
N VAL A 72 -3.00 -6.45 10.15
CA VAL A 72 -2.15 -6.35 8.97
C VAL A 72 -2.64 -7.31 7.90
N THR A 73 -2.87 -6.79 6.70
CA THR A 73 -3.19 -7.62 5.55
C THR A 73 -1.90 -8.24 5.00
N SER A 74 -1.86 -9.55 4.93
CA SER A 74 -0.70 -10.33 4.50
C SER A 74 -1.15 -11.47 3.59
N PRO A 75 -0.37 -11.89 2.59
CA PRO A 75 0.93 -11.35 2.17
C PRO A 75 0.81 -10.00 1.47
N VAL A 76 1.91 -9.23 1.51
CA VAL A 76 1.96 -7.92 0.89
C VAL A 76 2.29 -8.07 -0.58
N VAL A 77 1.56 -7.34 -1.42
CA VAL A 77 1.91 -7.20 -2.83
C VAL A 77 2.71 -5.91 -2.98
N TYR A 78 3.90 -6.03 -3.50
CA TYR A 78 4.79 -4.89 -3.68
C TYR A 78 5.52 -4.99 -5.02
N CYS A 79 6.10 -3.88 -5.45
CA CYS A 79 6.92 -3.84 -6.66
C CYS A 79 8.22 -3.10 -6.37
N PHE A 80 9.16 -3.19 -7.29
CA PHE A 80 10.42 -2.48 -7.20
C PHE A 80 10.35 -1.18 -8.00
N GLU A 81 11.06 -0.16 -7.52
CA GLU A 81 11.03 1.15 -8.16
C GLU A 81 11.56 1.16 -9.59
N ASP A 82 12.40 0.20 -9.93
CA ASP A 82 13.01 0.08 -11.26
C ASP A 82 12.20 -0.75 -12.26
N GLN A 83 11.05 -1.28 -11.83
CA GLN A 83 10.15 -2.01 -12.72
C GLN A 83 9.37 -1.06 -13.63
N ASN A 84 8.88 -1.58 -14.73
CA ASN A 84 8.03 -0.83 -15.65
C ASN A 84 6.61 -0.68 -15.08
N VAL A 85 5.93 0.41 -15.43
CA VAL A 85 4.55 0.65 -14.99
C VAL A 85 3.59 -0.44 -15.47
N GLU A 86 3.86 -1.06 -16.62
CA GLU A 86 3.06 -2.18 -17.11
C GLU A 86 3.16 -3.39 -16.18
N GLU A 87 4.33 -3.65 -15.60
CA GLU A 87 4.51 -4.73 -14.63
C GLU A 87 3.72 -4.44 -13.34
N ALA A 88 3.75 -3.18 -12.88
CA ALA A 88 2.95 -2.77 -11.72
C ALA A 88 1.47 -2.94 -11.98
N ALA A 89 0.99 -2.53 -13.15
CA ALA A 89 -0.41 -2.71 -13.55
C ALA A 89 -0.81 -4.18 -13.54
N ARG A 90 0.06 -5.05 -14.03
CA ARG A 90 -0.19 -6.49 -14.04
C ARG A 90 -0.27 -7.06 -12.61
N LEU A 91 0.62 -6.61 -11.72
CA LEU A 91 0.58 -7.02 -10.32
C LEU A 91 -0.74 -6.61 -9.65
N MET A 92 -1.20 -5.40 -9.92
CA MET A 92 -2.49 -4.93 -9.39
C MET A 92 -3.63 -5.79 -9.91
N SER A 93 -3.62 -6.08 -11.21
CA SER A 93 -4.63 -6.90 -11.84
C SER A 93 -4.65 -8.33 -11.29
N ASP A 94 -3.48 -8.97 -11.24
CA ASP A 94 -3.37 -10.36 -10.80
C ASP A 94 -3.76 -10.54 -9.33
N ASN A 95 -3.54 -9.52 -8.50
CA ASN A 95 -3.83 -9.57 -7.08
C ASN A 95 -5.09 -8.82 -6.69
N GLN A 96 -5.76 -8.19 -7.65
CA GLN A 96 -6.99 -7.42 -7.44
C GLN A 96 -6.83 -6.34 -6.37
N VAL A 97 -5.73 -5.62 -6.44
CA VAL A 97 -5.42 -4.49 -5.55
C VAL A 97 -5.27 -3.21 -6.35
N ARG A 98 -5.47 -2.07 -5.71
CA ARG A 98 -5.43 -0.75 -6.35
C ARG A 98 -4.18 0.05 -5.99
N ARG A 99 -3.36 -0.46 -5.10
CA ARG A 99 -2.13 0.18 -4.64
C ARG A 99 -1.07 -0.87 -4.40
N LEU A 100 0.17 -0.47 -4.61
CA LEU A 100 1.33 -1.30 -4.32
C LEU A 100 2.33 -0.49 -3.53
N VAL A 101 2.95 -1.12 -2.54
CA VAL A 101 4.14 -0.57 -1.90
C VAL A 101 5.27 -0.67 -2.92
N VAL A 102 6.04 0.40 -3.06
CA VAL A 102 7.22 0.41 -3.92
C VAL A 102 8.45 0.37 -3.02
N VAL A 103 9.32 -0.58 -3.27
CA VAL A 103 10.54 -0.78 -2.48
C VAL A 103 11.77 -0.64 -3.36
N ASP A 104 12.91 -0.33 -2.73
CA ASP A 104 14.16 -0.40 -3.47
C ASP A 104 14.65 -1.85 -3.51
N ARG A 105 15.27 -2.20 -4.62
CA ARG A 105 15.72 -3.57 -4.86
C ARG A 105 16.90 -3.96 -3.96
N LYS A 106 17.65 -2.97 -3.52
CA LYS A 106 18.89 -3.16 -2.80
C LYS A 106 18.68 -3.46 -1.33
N ASN A 107 17.82 -2.65 -0.68
CA ASN A 107 17.60 -2.71 0.77
C ASN A 107 16.19 -3.13 1.14
N ASN A 108 15.32 -3.30 0.16
CA ASN A 108 13.92 -3.67 0.37
C ASN A 108 13.15 -2.66 1.24
N GLN A 109 13.59 -1.41 1.23
CA GLN A 109 12.98 -0.32 2.00
C GLN A 109 11.88 0.38 1.18
N PRO A 110 10.85 0.91 1.84
CA PRO A 110 9.79 1.61 1.13
C PRO A 110 10.31 2.92 0.57
N VAL A 111 10.11 3.14 -0.71
CA VAL A 111 10.49 4.39 -1.39
C VAL A 111 9.28 5.13 -1.93
N GLY A 112 8.12 4.48 -1.99
CA GLY A 112 6.92 5.10 -2.51
C GLY A 112 5.72 4.17 -2.47
N VAL A 113 4.61 4.68 -2.98
CA VAL A 113 3.39 3.93 -3.23
C VAL A 113 2.92 4.29 -4.63
N ILE A 114 2.49 3.29 -5.40
CA ILE A 114 1.90 3.53 -6.70
C ILE A 114 0.45 3.05 -6.67
N SER A 115 -0.44 3.88 -7.19
CA SER A 115 -1.87 3.58 -7.21
C SER A 115 -2.37 3.38 -8.63
N LEU A 116 -3.55 2.79 -8.75
CA LEU A 116 -4.23 2.67 -10.04
C LEU A 116 -4.45 4.06 -10.66
N GLY A 117 -4.77 5.07 -9.83
CA GLY A 117 -4.92 6.44 -10.29
C GLY A 117 -3.64 7.01 -10.90
N ASP A 118 -2.48 6.71 -10.29
CA ASP A 118 -1.19 7.14 -10.83
C ASP A 118 -0.96 6.55 -12.22
N LEU A 119 -1.30 5.28 -12.39
CA LEU A 119 -1.17 4.58 -13.68
C LEU A 119 -2.10 5.17 -14.73
N ALA A 120 -3.32 5.51 -14.36
CA ALA A 120 -4.30 6.03 -15.29
C ALA A 120 -3.87 7.35 -15.93
N GLY A 121 -3.07 8.16 -15.22
CA GLY A 121 -2.59 9.44 -15.73
C GLY A 121 -1.35 9.35 -16.60
N THR A 122 -0.64 8.22 -16.62
CA THR A 122 0.70 8.13 -17.20
C THR A 122 0.92 6.94 -18.13
N VAL A 123 0.07 5.92 -18.04
CA VAL A 123 0.18 4.70 -18.83
C VAL A 123 -0.77 4.77 -20.02
N LYS A 124 -0.49 3.98 -21.05
CA LYS A 124 -1.42 3.84 -22.16
C LYS A 124 -2.80 3.45 -21.62
N GLU A 125 -3.81 4.15 -22.03
CA GLU A 125 -5.21 3.95 -21.64
C GLU A 125 -5.64 2.49 -21.68
N LYS A 126 -5.17 1.76 -22.69
CA LYS A 126 -5.46 0.34 -22.87
C LYS A 126 -4.98 -0.50 -21.69
N THR A 127 -3.78 -0.25 -21.17
CA THR A 127 -3.23 -1.00 -20.04
C THR A 127 -3.99 -0.67 -18.76
N ALA A 128 -4.25 0.61 -18.49
CA ALA A 128 -5.01 1.03 -17.32
C ALA A 128 -6.43 0.49 -17.36
N GLY A 129 -7.08 0.52 -18.50
CA GLY A 129 -8.42 -0.01 -18.70
C GLY A 129 -8.49 -1.51 -18.41
N LYS A 130 -7.55 -2.29 -18.89
CA LYS A 130 -7.48 -3.73 -18.62
C LYS A 130 -7.27 -4.03 -17.13
N THR A 131 -6.42 -3.24 -16.48
CA THR A 131 -6.17 -3.40 -15.04
C THR A 131 -7.44 -3.11 -14.24
N LEU A 132 -8.14 -2.04 -14.58
CA LEU A 132 -9.38 -1.68 -13.92
C LEU A 132 -10.44 -2.75 -14.10
N GLU A 133 -10.63 -3.25 -15.30
CA GLU A 133 -11.56 -4.35 -15.59
C GLU A 133 -11.28 -5.57 -14.74
N SER A 134 -10.02 -5.94 -14.63
CA SER A 134 -9.61 -7.10 -13.86
C SER A 134 -9.89 -6.93 -12.36
N ILE A 135 -9.72 -5.72 -11.83
CA ILE A 135 -9.95 -5.44 -10.41
C ILE A 135 -11.43 -5.48 -10.05
N ILE A 136 -12.29 -4.95 -10.92
CA ILE A 136 -13.73 -4.86 -10.65
C ILE A 136 -14.52 -6.08 -11.10
N SER A 137 -13.97 -6.90 -11.95
CA SER A 137 -14.63 -8.13 -12.41
C SER A 137 -14.31 -9.32 -11.50
#